data_3a1393b6a81a95c18bf470d04ecca03e
#
_entry.id   3a1393b6a81a95c18bf470d04ecca03e
#
_cell.length_a   1.000
_cell.length_b   1.000
_cell.length_c   1.000
_cell.angle_alpha   90.00
_cell.angle_beta   90.00
_cell.angle_gamma   90.00
#
_symmetry.space_group_name_H-M   'P 1'
#
loop_
_entity.id
_entity.type
_entity.pdbx_description
1 polymer ?
#
loop_
_entity_poly.entity_id
_entity_poly.type
_entity_poly.pdbx_seq_one_letter_code
_entity_poly.pdbx_strand_id
1 'polypeptide(L)'
;EVNKIFKDSNIQIPKTLHSDLELMTQATNYGSLIQPETELSELTSIRTQLEKAHNTNNVFIQSKIDELTLAIDQLIALSQKFHCVVANPPYMGSRNMNSELSAFVKKNYRDSKADLMACFMESGLNSLFDKGYLGMINQQSWMFLSSYEKLRTKLIDSIHFDTLLHL
;
A
#
# COMPACT_ATOMS: atom_id res chain seq x y z
N GLU A 1 17.61 0.16 -15.60
CA GLU A 1 18.60 0.85 -14.73
C GLU A 1 18.64 0.23 -13.33
N VAL A 2 17.51 0.05 -12.65
CA VAL A 2 17.42 -0.53 -11.30
C VAL A 2 18.08 -1.92 -11.21
N ASN A 3 17.80 -2.81 -12.17
CA ASN A 3 18.44 -4.14 -12.24
C ASN A 3 19.96 -4.08 -12.36
N LYS A 4 20.49 -3.05 -13.00
CA LYS A 4 21.93 -2.86 -13.12
C LYS A 4 22.56 -2.52 -11.77
N ILE A 5 21.92 -1.63 -10.98
CA ILE A 5 22.40 -1.26 -9.65
C ILE A 5 22.46 -2.50 -8.74
N PHE A 6 21.39 -3.29 -8.69
CA PHE A 6 21.35 -4.51 -7.90
C PHE A 6 22.42 -5.52 -8.31
N LYS A 7 22.64 -5.68 -9.63
CA LYS A 7 23.66 -6.56 -10.18
C LYS A 7 25.08 -6.06 -9.87
N ASP A 8 25.34 -4.77 -10.08
CA ASP A 8 26.65 -4.15 -9.84
C ASP A 8 27.01 -4.15 -8.35
N SER A 9 25.99 -4.07 -7.47
CA SER A 9 26.12 -4.13 -6.01
C SER A 9 26.05 -5.56 -5.46
N ASN A 10 25.90 -6.58 -6.30
CA ASN A 10 25.73 -7.99 -5.93
C ASN A 10 24.60 -8.22 -4.93
N ILE A 11 23.51 -7.44 -5.05
CA ILE A 11 22.31 -7.55 -4.20
C ILE A 11 21.33 -8.50 -4.87
N GLN A 12 20.98 -9.59 -4.17
CA GLN A 12 19.92 -10.50 -4.61
C GLN A 12 18.57 -9.92 -4.24
N ILE A 13 17.67 -9.86 -5.20
CA ILE A 13 16.32 -9.31 -5.03
C ILE A 13 15.26 -10.39 -5.31
N PRO A 14 14.17 -10.43 -4.51
CA PRO A 14 13.04 -11.30 -4.80
C PRO A 14 12.29 -10.81 -6.05
N LYS A 15 11.57 -11.73 -6.70
CA LYS A 15 10.80 -11.39 -7.92
C LYS A 15 9.68 -10.38 -7.64
N THR A 16 9.10 -10.43 -6.45
CA THR A 16 8.05 -9.52 -5.97
C THR A 16 8.51 -8.07 -5.92
N LEU A 17 9.79 -7.82 -5.61
CA LEU A 17 10.31 -6.45 -5.52
C LEU A 17 10.16 -5.66 -6.82
N HIS A 18 10.27 -6.32 -7.98
CA HIS A 18 10.08 -5.63 -9.25
C HIS A 18 8.66 -5.07 -9.39
N SER A 19 7.65 -5.88 -9.03
CA SER A 19 6.26 -5.45 -9.05
C SER A 19 6.02 -4.30 -8.05
N ASP A 20 6.60 -4.40 -6.86
CA ASP A 20 6.48 -3.38 -5.83
C ASP A 20 7.12 -2.06 -6.26
N LEU A 21 8.33 -2.08 -6.84
CA LEU A 21 9.00 -0.89 -7.35
C LEU A 21 8.27 -0.27 -8.55
N GLU A 22 7.61 -1.08 -9.40
CA GLU A 22 6.75 -0.58 -10.46
C GLU A 22 5.55 0.18 -9.88
N LEU A 23 4.90 -0.33 -8.84
CA LEU A 23 3.83 0.37 -8.13
C LEU A 23 4.33 1.68 -7.50
N MET A 24 5.56 1.72 -6.98
CA MET A 24 6.16 2.92 -6.40
C MET A 24 6.38 4.05 -7.42
N THR A 25 6.47 3.75 -8.73
CA THR A 25 6.49 4.81 -9.77
C THR A 25 5.19 5.64 -9.79
N GLN A 26 4.12 5.09 -9.24
CA GLN A 26 2.80 5.72 -9.11
C GLN A 26 2.43 6.02 -7.64
N ALA A 27 3.42 6.10 -6.74
CA ALA A 27 3.18 6.29 -5.31
C ALA A 27 2.36 7.54 -4.99
N THR A 28 2.56 8.64 -5.73
CA THR A 28 1.78 9.88 -5.57
C THR A 28 0.30 9.72 -5.94
N ASN A 29 -0.03 8.73 -6.78
CA ASN A 29 -1.39 8.47 -7.25
C ASN A 29 -2.09 7.39 -6.39
N TYR A 30 -1.37 6.35 -5.98
CA TYR A 30 -1.92 5.22 -5.24
C TYR A 30 -1.78 5.39 -3.72
N GLY A 31 -0.75 6.08 -3.25
CA GLY A 31 -0.49 6.33 -1.85
C GLY A 31 -0.45 5.06 -1.01
N SER A 32 -1.04 5.11 0.17
CA SER A 32 -1.12 3.99 1.11
C SER A 32 -2.10 2.87 0.70
N LEU A 33 -2.68 2.94 -0.50
CA LEU A 33 -3.38 1.79 -1.08
C LEU A 33 -2.42 0.75 -1.70
N ILE A 34 -1.14 1.09 -1.88
CA ILE A 34 -0.14 0.11 -2.27
C ILE A 34 0.04 -0.91 -1.14
N GLN A 35 -0.09 -2.19 -1.47
CA GLN A 35 0.16 -3.31 -0.57
C GLN A 35 1.38 -4.06 -1.11
N PRO A 36 2.56 -3.92 -0.50
CA PRO A 36 3.76 -4.60 -0.96
C PRO A 36 3.61 -6.12 -0.90
N GLU A 37 4.08 -6.81 -1.93
CA GLU A 37 4.13 -8.27 -1.99
C GLU A 37 5.43 -8.83 -1.40
N THR A 38 6.48 -7.99 -1.37
CA THR A 38 7.79 -8.37 -0.80
C THR A 38 7.72 -8.36 0.73
N GLU A 39 8.22 -9.41 1.33
CA GLU A 39 8.23 -9.58 2.79
C GLU A 39 9.06 -8.48 3.47
N LEU A 40 8.59 -8.00 4.63
CA LEU A 40 9.24 -6.94 5.40
C LEU A 40 10.70 -7.26 5.74
N SER A 41 10.99 -8.52 6.04
CA SER A 41 12.35 -9.01 6.32
C SER A 41 13.28 -8.88 5.11
N GLU A 42 12.77 -9.19 3.91
CA GLU A 42 13.51 -9.04 2.65
C GLU A 42 13.76 -7.57 2.32
N LEU A 43 12.74 -6.71 2.44
CA LEU A 43 12.87 -5.27 2.26
C LEU A 43 13.93 -4.67 3.21
N THR A 44 13.90 -5.05 4.48
CA THR A 44 14.87 -4.59 5.49
C THR A 44 16.30 -5.05 5.16
N SER A 45 16.43 -6.29 4.68
CA SER A 45 17.73 -6.82 4.23
C SER A 45 18.27 -6.04 3.03
N ILE A 46 17.43 -5.79 2.02
CA ILE A 46 17.79 -5.01 0.84
C ILE A 46 18.19 -3.58 1.23
N ARG A 47 17.42 -2.96 2.12
CA ARG A 47 17.72 -1.61 2.66
C ARG A 47 19.13 -1.54 3.26
N THR A 48 19.49 -2.54 4.08
CA THR A 48 20.82 -2.64 4.70
C THR A 48 21.93 -2.84 3.66
N GLN A 49 21.66 -3.61 2.60
CA GLN A 49 22.63 -3.84 1.52
C GLN A 49 22.83 -2.57 0.67
N LEU A 50 21.77 -1.79 0.41
CA LEU A 50 21.86 -0.51 -0.28
C LEU A 50 22.68 0.51 0.51
N GLU A 51 22.55 0.58 1.83
CA GLU A 51 23.38 1.44 2.70
C GLU A 51 24.87 1.10 2.57
N LYS A 52 25.21 -0.18 2.51
CA LYS A 52 26.61 -0.60 2.32
C LYS A 52 27.14 -0.24 0.93
N ALA A 53 26.28 -0.30 -0.09
CA ALA A 53 26.62 0.03 -1.47
C ALA A 53 26.73 1.54 -1.71
N HIS A 54 26.16 2.38 -0.84
CA HIS A 54 26.17 3.85 -0.97
C HIS A 54 27.56 4.48 -0.98
N ASN A 55 28.57 3.82 -0.41
CA ASN A 55 29.94 4.33 -0.32
C ASN A 55 30.74 4.25 -1.64
N THR A 56 30.11 4.43 -2.80
CA THR A 56 30.76 4.43 -4.11
C THR A 56 31.20 5.85 -4.49
N ASN A 57 32.38 5.98 -5.12
CA ASN A 57 32.89 7.29 -5.58
C ASN A 57 32.17 7.85 -6.83
N ASN A 58 31.08 7.22 -7.28
CA ASN A 58 30.34 7.62 -8.46
C ASN A 58 29.02 8.29 -8.09
N VAL A 59 28.97 9.62 -8.26
CA VAL A 59 27.83 10.48 -7.88
C VAL A 59 26.52 10.05 -8.58
N PHE A 60 26.55 9.58 -9.82
CA PHE A 60 25.35 9.13 -10.53
C PHE A 60 24.80 7.84 -9.94
N ILE A 61 25.67 6.91 -9.57
CA ILE A 61 25.26 5.66 -8.90
C ILE A 61 24.71 5.98 -7.52
N GLN A 62 25.33 6.91 -6.79
CA GLN A 62 24.89 7.35 -5.48
C GLN A 62 23.48 7.92 -5.50
N SER A 63 23.19 8.88 -6.41
CA SER A 63 21.84 9.44 -6.56
C SER A 63 20.77 8.39 -6.86
N LYS A 64 21.10 7.36 -7.63
CA LYS A 64 20.17 6.27 -7.93
C LYS A 64 19.99 5.31 -6.74
N ILE A 65 21.02 5.09 -5.94
CA ILE A 65 20.92 4.34 -4.69
C ILE A 65 20.02 5.08 -3.70
N ASP A 66 20.13 6.42 -3.61
CA ASP A 66 19.30 7.24 -2.73
C ASP A 66 17.81 7.15 -3.13
N GLU A 67 17.52 7.28 -4.43
CA GLU A 67 16.16 7.14 -4.97
C GLU A 67 15.55 5.76 -4.67
N LEU A 68 16.34 4.71 -4.87
CA LEU A 68 15.94 3.33 -4.61
C LEU A 68 15.75 3.10 -3.10
N THR A 69 16.64 3.62 -2.28
CA THR A 69 16.58 3.57 -0.82
C THR A 69 15.29 4.21 -0.32
N LEU A 70 14.92 5.39 -0.84
CA LEU A 70 13.66 6.05 -0.49
C LEU A 70 12.44 5.18 -0.85
N ALA A 71 12.45 4.55 -2.04
CA ALA A 71 11.36 3.66 -2.44
C ALA A 71 11.26 2.44 -1.50
N ILE A 72 12.40 1.83 -1.13
CA ILE A 72 12.42 0.72 -0.18
C ILE A 72 11.95 1.15 1.22
N ASP A 73 12.35 2.32 1.71
CA ASP A 73 11.89 2.85 3.00
C ASP A 73 10.36 3.06 3.01
N GLN A 74 9.79 3.52 1.90
CA GLN A 74 8.34 3.65 1.74
C GLN A 74 7.64 2.27 1.70
N LEU A 75 8.19 1.29 0.98
CA LEU A 75 7.68 -0.08 0.97
C LEU A 75 7.73 -0.71 2.37
N ILE A 76 8.81 -0.51 3.12
CA ILE A 76 8.93 -0.95 4.52
C ILE A 76 7.81 -0.32 5.36
N ALA A 77 7.57 0.98 5.24
CA ALA A 77 6.51 1.68 5.97
C ALA A 77 5.11 1.13 5.62
N LEU A 78 4.85 0.85 4.34
CA LEU A 78 3.58 0.28 3.84
C LEU A 78 3.38 -1.18 4.26
N SER A 79 4.46 -1.92 4.53
CA SER A 79 4.40 -3.33 4.97
C SER A 79 4.20 -3.48 6.48
N GLN A 80 4.26 -2.39 7.24
CA GLN A 80 4.10 -2.46 8.70
C GLN A 80 2.66 -2.78 9.09
N LYS A 81 2.54 -3.46 10.25
CA LYS A 81 1.27 -3.73 10.90
C LYS A 81 1.12 -2.87 12.16
N PHE A 82 -0.11 -2.54 12.49
CA PHE A 82 -0.43 -1.64 13.59
C PHE A 82 -1.50 -2.26 14.51
N HIS A 83 -1.46 -1.91 15.78
CA HIS A 83 -2.52 -2.27 16.73
C HIS A 83 -3.76 -1.38 16.59
N CYS A 84 -3.57 -0.18 16.04
CA CYS A 84 -4.64 0.77 15.81
C CYS A 84 -4.35 1.57 14.53
N VAL A 85 -5.35 1.65 13.65
CA VAL A 85 -5.35 2.51 12.46
C VAL A 85 -6.53 3.47 12.56
N VAL A 86 -6.25 4.76 12.41
CA VAL A 86 -7.29 5.80 12.40
C VAL A 86 -7.17 6.58 11.10
N ALA A 87 -8.28 6.73 10.36
CA ALA A 87 -8.26 7.40 9.08
C ALA A 87 -9.53 8.22 8.81
N ASN A 88 -9.35 9.33 8.11
CA ASN A 88 -10.38 10.06 7.41
C ASN A 88 -10.01 10.02 5.92
N PRO A 89 -10.44 8.99 5.17
CA PRO A 89 -10.02 8.77 3.80
C PRO A 89 -10.66 9.77 2.84
N PRO A 90 -10.07 9.96 1.65
CA PRO A 90 -10.70 10.76 0.61
C PRO A 90 -11.98 10.11 0.11
N TYR A 91 -13.03 10.91 -0.07
CA TYR A 91 -14.30 10.49 -0.69
C TYR A 91 -14.23 10.75 -2.19
N MET A 92 -13.87 9.73 -2.94
CA MET A 92 -13.70 9.83 -4.39
C MET A 92 -14.33 8.61 -5.07
N GLY A 93 -15.53 8.80 -5.58
CA GLY A 93 -16.21 7.77 -6.36
C GLY A 93 -15.44 7.41 -7.64
N SER A 94 -15.61 6.20 -8.12
CA SER A 94 -14.87 5.63 -9.26
C SER A 94 -14.94 6.46 -10.55
N ARG A 95 -15.96 7.31 -10.72
CA ARG A 95 -16.10 8.22 -11.88
C ARG A 95 -15.13 9.41 -11.85
N ASN A 96 -14.60 9.75 -10.68
CA ASN A 96 -13.68 10.87 -10.47
C ASN A 96 -12.22 10.41 -10.41
N MET A 97 -11.97 9.12 -10.43
CA MET A 97 -10.61 8.56 -10.47
C MET A 97 -10.03 8.71 -11.87
N ASN A 98 -8.74 9.03 -11.97
CA ASN A 98 -8.04 8.95 -13.25
C ASN A 98 -7.93 7.49 -13.73
N SER A 99 -7.48 7.29 -14.97
CA SER A 99 -7.41 5.97 -15.63
C SER A 99 -6.53 4.97 -14.86
N GLU A 100 -5.36 5.43 -14.40
CA GLU A 100 -4.37 4.62 -13.70
C GLU A 100 -4.91 4.16 -12.33
N LEU A 101 -5.43 5.09 -11.53
CA LEU A 101 -6.01 4.80 -10.22
C LEU A 101 -7.24 3.88 -10.36
N SER A 102 -8.11 4.15 -11.35
CA SER A 102 -9.28 3.31 -11.63
C SER A 102 -8.87 1.88 -12.00
N ALA A 103 -7.83 1.70 -12.82
CA ALA A 103 -7.32 0.38 -13.17
C ALA A 103 -6.71 -0.31 -11.95
N PHE A 104 -5.93 0.40 -11.15
CA PHE A 104 -5.31 -0.10 -9.92
C PHE A 104 -6.35 -0.61 -8.92
N VAL A 105 -7.38 0.20 -8.58
CA VAL A 105 -8.40 -0.23 -7.60
C VAL A 105 -9.29 -1.34 -8.13
N LYS A 106 -9.58 -1.38 -9.44
CA LYS A 106 -10.32 -2.51 -10.05
C LYS A 106 -9.56 -3.83 -9.95
N LYS A 107 -8.24 -3.79 -10.02
CA LYS A 107 -7.37 -4.97 -9.90
C LYS A 107 -7.24 -5.43 -8.45
N ASN A 108 -6.93 -4.50 -7.53
CA ASN A 108 -6.47 -4.81 -6.18
C ASN A 108 -7.58 -4.71 -5.12
N TYR A 109 -8.65 -3.93 -5.37
CA TYR A 109 -9.74 -3.62 -4.43
C TYR A 109 -11.11 -3.91 -5.06
N ARG A 110 -11.31 -5.16 -5.52
CA ARG A 110 -12.47 -5.54 -6.35
C ARG A 110 -13.81 -5.30 -5.68
N ASP A 111 -13.89 -5.48 -4.38
CA ASP A 111 -15.12 -5.40 -3.60
C ASP A 111 -15.41 -3.98 -3.08
N SER A 112 -14.38 -3.12 -3.08
CA SER A 112 -14.45 -1.72 -2.60
C SER A 112 -14.20 -0.67 -3.69
N LYS A 113 -13.92 -1.08 -4.93
CA LYS A 113 -13.54 -0.22 -6.09
C LYS A 113 -14.49 0.92 -6.44
N ALA A 114 -15.67 0.97 -5.83
CA ALA A 114 -16.68 1.98 -6.15
C ALA A 114 -16.32 3.37 -5.61
N ASP A 115 -15.57 3.43 -4.51
CA ASP A 115 -15.07 4.67 -3.91
C ASP A 115 -13.75 4.42 -3.17
N LEU A 116 -12.86 5.42 -3.16
CA LEU A 116 -11.58 5.33 -2.45
C LEU A 116 -11.76 5.08 -0.95
N MET A 117 -12.74 5.69 -0.29
CA MET A 117 -12.97 5.45 1.13
C MET A 117 -13.15 3.97 1.44
N ALA A 118 -13.85 3.23 0.58
CA ALA A 118 -14.06 1.81 0.73
C ALA A 118 -12.77 1.00 0.48
N CYS A 119 -11.93 1.42 -0.48
CA CYS A 119 -10.59 0.86 -0.66
C CYS A 119 -9.72 1.07 0.58
N PHE A 120 -9.80 2.24 1.21
CA PHE A 120 -9.11 2.53 2.46
C PHE A 120 -9.63 1.71 3.66
N MET A 121 -10.90 1.30 3.67
CA MET A 121 -11.39 0.34 4.68
C MET A 121 -10.65 -1.00 4.56
N GLU A 122 -10.55 -1.56 3.35
CA GLU A 122 -9.80 -2.80 3.13
C GLU A 122 -8.32 -2.64 3.42
N SER A 123 -7.69 -1.55 2.95
CA SER A 123 -6.28 -1.27 3.20
C SER A 123 -5.99 -1.11 4.71
N GLY A 124 -6.84 -0.37 5.42
CA GLY A 124 -6.70 -0.19 6.86
C GLY A 124 -6.80 -1.50 7.63
N LEU A 125 -7.75 -2.37 7.28
CA LEU A 125 -7.87 -3.70 7.88
C LEU A 125 -6.65 -4.57 7.59
N ASN A 126 -6.16 -4.54 6.35
CA ASN A 126 -4.96 -5.28 5.96
C ASN A 126 -3.70 -4.79 6.69
N SER A 127 -3.68 -3.56 7.20
CA SER A 127 -2.56 -2.99 7.96
C SER A 127 -2.63 -3.25 9.47
N LEU A 128 -3.63 -3.98 9.95
CA LEU A 128 -3.76 -4.32 11.37
C LEU A 128 -3.03 -5.61 11.73
N PHE A 129 -2.51 -5.65 12.94
CA PHE A 129 -2.27 -6.93 13.62
C PHE A 129 -3.60 -7.64 13.90
N ASP A 130 -3.54 -8.94 14.17
CA ASP A 130 -4.68 -9.68 14.69
C ASP A 130 -5.20 -8.98 15.96
N LYS A 131 -6.56 -8.81 16.05
CA LYS A 131 -7.25 -8.06 17.11
C LYS A 131 -6.90 -6.56 17.20
N GLY A 132 -6.35 -5.97 16.14
CA GLY A 132 -6.16 -4.52 16.05
C GLY A 132 -7.46 -3.76 15.82
N TYR A 133 -7.45 -2.45 16.05
CA TYR A 133 -8.60 -1.57 15.93
C TYR A 133 -8.50 -0.67 14.71
N LEU A 134 -9.61 -0.55 13.97
CA LEU A 134 -9.76 0.41 12.88
C LEU A 134 -10.82 1.44 13.23
N GLY A 135 -10.45 2.72 13.33
CA GLY A 135 -11.36 3.84 13.46
C GLY A 135 -11.40 4.67 12.18
N MET A 136 -12.58 4.83 11.57
CA MET A 136 -12.71 5.58 10.31
C MET A 136 -13.93 6.49 10.29
N ILE A 137 -13.77 7.64 9.63
CA ILE A 137 -14.90 8.49 9.24
C ILE A 137 -15.21 8.17 7.78
N ASN A 138 -16.42 7.67 7.52
CA ASN A 138 -16.83 7.22 6.19
C ASN A 138 -18.20 7.78 5.80
N GLN A 139 -18.46 7.87 4.49
CA GLN A 139 -19.82 8.11 4.01
C GLN A 139 -20.71 6.88 4.28
N GLN A 140 -21.95 7.08 4.66
CA GLN A 140 -22.92 6.02 4.95
C GLN A 140 -23.25 5.10 3.74
N SER A 141 -22.92 5.53 2.53
CA SER A 141 -23.29 4.84 1.27
C SER A 141 -22.86 3.37 1.21
N TRP A 142 -21.72 3.02 1.83
CA TRP A 142 -21.24 1.63 1.86
C TRP A 142 -22.18 0.68 2.61
N MET A 143 -22.98 1.19 3.57
CA MET A 143 -23.94 0.39 4.34
C MET A 143 -25.15 -0.05 3.51
N PHE A 144 -25.53 0.67 2.47
CA PHE A 144 -26.81 0.51 1.79
C PHE A 144 -26.71 0.18 0.29
N LEU A 145 -25.71 0.70 -0.43
CA LEU A 145 -25.64 0.52 -1.86
C LEU A 145 -25.23 -0.92 -2.24
N SER A 146 -25.86 -1.44 -3.31
CA SER A 146 -25.57 -2.78 -3.83
C SER A 146 -24.13 -2.95 -4.32
N SER A 147 -23.48 -1.86 -4.77
CA SER A 147 -22.07 -1.86 -5.17
C SER A 147 -21.11 -2.28 -4.07
N TYR A 148 -21.52 -2.23 -2.80
CA TYR A 148 -20.71 -2.61 -1.64
C TYR A 148 -21.20 -3.90 -0.96
N GLU A 149 -22.11 -4.66 -1.57
CA GLU A 149 -22.67 -5.87 -0.97
C GLU A 149 -21.57 -6.86 -0.55
N LYS A 150 -20.62 -7.14 -1.45
CA LYS A 150 -19.50 -8.06 -1.17
C LYS A 150 -18.57 -7.52 -0.07
N LEU A 151 -18.31 -6.22 -0.09
CA LEU A 151 -17.52 -5.58 0.99
C LEU A 151 -18.23 -5.74 2.34
N ARG A 152 -19.55 -5.47 2.42
CA ARG A 152 -20.33 -5.64 3.66
C ARG A 152 -20.28 -7.08 4.16
N THR A 153 -20.52 -8.06 3.29
CA THR A 153 -20.42 -9.48 3.66
C THR A 153 -19.05 -9.79 4.25
N LYS A 154 -17.97 -9.38 3.54
CA LYS A 154 -16.59 -9.57 4.03
C LYS A 154 -16.36 -8.94 5.39
N LEU A 155 -16.83 -7.71 5.61
CA LEU A 155 -16.69 -7.01 6.89
C LEU A 155 -17.46 -7.72 8.02
N ILE A 156 -18.73 -8.10 7.79
CA ILE A 156 -19.56 -8.77 8.81
C ILE A 156 -18.96 -10.13 9.20
N ASP A 157 -18.40 -10.86 8.24
CA ASP A 157 -17.84 -12.19 8.47
C ASP A 157 -16.44 -12.14 9.13
N SER A 158 -15.69 -11.05 8.97
CA SER A 158 -14.28 -10.99 9.37
C SER A 158 -13.96 -10.06 10.52
N ILE A 159 -14.83 -9.10 10.85
CA ILE A 159 -14.57 -8.12 11.92
C ILE A 159 -15.75 -8.00 12.90
N HIS A 160 -15.43 -7.49 14.08
CA HIS A 160 -16.42 -7.06 15.07
C HIS A 160 -16.59 -5.54 15.03
N PHE A 161 -17.83 -5.05 14.98
CA PHE A 161 -18.14 -3.63 15.08
C PHE A 161 -18.36 -3.24 16.53
N ASP A 162 -17.41 -2.57 17.16
CA ASP A 162 -17.55 -2.06 18.53
C ASP A 162 -18.52 -0.88 18.59
N THR A 163 -18.40 0.04 17.63
CA THR A 163 -19.23 1.26 17.60
C THR A 163 -19.49 1.69 16.17
N LEU A 164 -20.72 2.05 15.89
CA LEU A 164 -21.13 2.69 14.63
C LEU A 164 -21.98 3.93 14.96
N LEU A 165 -21.41 5.10 14.64
CA LEU A 165 -22.10 6.39 14.81
C LEU A 165 -22.58 6.87 13.43
N HIS A 166 -23.87 7.15 13.33
CA HIS A 166 -24.47 7.76 12.15
C HIS A 166 -24.83 9.20 12.50
N LEU A 167 -24.16 10.16 11.82
CA LEU A 167 -24.35 11.61 12.01
C LEU A 167 -25.36 12.17 11.03
#